data_0096db0e3486e646b196153239518663
#
_entry.id   0096db0e3486e646b196153239518663
#
_cell.length_a   1.000
_cell.length_b   1.000
_cell.length_c   1.000
_cell.angle_alpha   90.00
_cell.angle_beta   90.00
_cell.angle_gamma   90.00
#
_symmetry.space_group_name_H-M   'P 1'
#
loop_
_entity.id
_entity.type
_entity.pdbx_description
1 polymer ?
#
loop_
_entity_poly.entity_id
_entity_poly.type
_entity_poly.pdbx_seq_one_letter_code
_entity_poly.pdbx_strand_id
1 'polypeptide(L)'
;MLQTERHFFAPGRVNLIGDHTDYNGGLVFPAALNMGTYLTVKQNDDAVSCRFISENDSAEFRICKEELSQKRNSWVDYPFGVIKEFTDRGLPVIGLQFHYRGDLPIGAALSSSASIEMVTAVALNALNNSPFTMLELVQMAQHAENDFVGMNCGIMDQFASGFGKKDCAIALDCNTLEFEHVPLEMRGLKFVIANTNKKRGLVDSAYNQRRSECQQALEIIQQHIPVDCLCQLSMKQFDTVATYLTGNVLKRARHAVRENENVREAVTALKAGDMVRFGQLMNASHATLRDDYEVTCPELDFLAERAQQFPGVLGSRMTGAGFGGCTVTLIADDQVNAFVENLGKAYEERFGLRADFYVAEIGDGAKQL
;
A
#
# COMPACT_ATOMS: atom_id res chain seq x y z
N MET A 1 -22.56 8.31 25.98
CA MET A 1 -22.39 9.63 25.32
C MET A 1 -20.93 10.03 25.42
N LEU A 2 -20.28 10.35 24.28
CA LEU A 2 -18.92 10.90 24.25
C LEU A 2 -18.96 12.29 24.87
N GLN A 3 -18.30 12.49 26.01
CA GLN A 3 -18.25 13.80 26.70
C GLN A 3 -17.21 14.76 26.07
N THR A 4 -16.28 14.24 25.26
CA THR A 4 -15.18 14.98 24.61
C THR A 4 -14.89 14.41 23.23
N GLU A 5 -14.39 15.26 22.34
CA GLU A 5 -13.85 14.82 21.04
C GLU A 5 -12.67 13.88 21.25
N ARG A 6 -12.54 12.89 20.36
CA ARG A 6 -11.39 11.97 20.34
C ARG A 6 -10.71 12.03 18.99
N HIS A 7 -9.38 11.99 19.00
CA HIS A 7 -8.55 12.17 17.83
C HIS A 7 -7.76 10.91 17.55
N PHE A 8 -7.66 10.56 16.27
CA PHE A 8 -6.98 9.36 15.79
C PHE A 8 -6.17 9.69 14.54
N PHE A 9 -5.18 8.87 14.28
CA PHE A 9 -4.34 8.94 13.09
C PHE A 9 -4.05 7.54 12.57
N ALA A 10 -4.03 7.38 11.24
CA ALA A 10 -3.46 6.22 10.59
C ALA A 10 -2.64 6.66 9.37
N PRO A 11 -1.42 6.14 9.19
CA PRO A 11 -0.54 6.52 8.10
C PRO A 11 -0.94 5.90 6.77
N GLY A 12 -0.50 6.53 5.67
CA GLY A 12 -0.28 5.82 4.43
C GLY A 12 1.02 5.01 4.48
N ARG A 13 1.38 4.38 3.34
CA ARG A 13 2.60 3.58 3.24
C ARG A 13 3.36 3.83 1.94
N VAL A 14 4.64 3.55 1.96
CA VAL A 14 5.44 3.26 0.77
C VAL A 14 5.89 1.82 0.82
N ASN A 15 5.79 1.07 -0.29
CA ASN A 15 6.38 -0.26 -0.36
C ASN A 15 7.79 -0.15 -0.96
N LEU A 16 8.81 -0.54 -0.19
CA LEU A 16 10.20 -0.43 -0.59
C LEU A 16 10.57 -1.48 -1.64
N ILE A 17 10.02 -2.71 -1.51
CA ILE A 17 10.16 -3.83 -2.46
C ILE A 17 9.10 -4.89 -2.14
N GLY A 18 8.70 -5.71 -3.13
CA GLY A 18 7.70 -6.76 -2.94
C GLY A 18 6.30 -6.33 -3.38
N ASP A 19 6.16 -5.58 -4.48
CA ASP A 19 4.84 -5.29 -5.02
C ASP A 19 4.25 -6.49 -5.74
N HIS A 20 2.93 -6.68 -5.57
CA HIS A 20 2.15 -7.78 -6.14
C HIS A 20 2.50 -9.19 -5.62
N THR A 21 3.25 -9.29 -4.53
CA THR A 21 3.53 -10.58 -3.86
C THR A 21 2.54 -10.90 -2.76
N ASP A 22 1.88 -9.92 -2.16
CA ASP A 22 0.97 -10.07 -1.03
C ASP A 22 -0.20 -11.02 -1.30
N TYR A 23 -0.92 -10.87 -2.39
CA TYR A 23 -2.00 -11.78 -2.79
C TYR A 23 -1.51 -13.07 -3.47
N ASN A 24 -0.19 -13.23 -3.63
CA ASN A 24 0.48 -14.46 -4.06
C ASN A 24 1.14 -15.22 -2.89
N GLY A 25 0.82 -14.84 -1.63
CA GLY A 25 1.34 -15.44 -0.41
C GLY A 25 2.83 -15.21 -0.20
N GLY A 26 3.34 -14.06 -0.65
CA GLY A 26 4.75 -13.71 -0.58
C GLY A 26 5.09 -12.68 0.47
N LEU A 27 6.37 -12.36 0.51
CA LEU A 27 6.94 -11.32 1.35
C LEU A 27 6.71 -9.94 0.73
N VAL A 28 6.40 -8.97 1.58
CA VAL A 28 6.38 -7.53 1.26
C VAL A 28 7.25 -6.76 2.24
N PHE A 29 7.71 -5.58 1.83
CA PHE A 29 8.60 -4.77 2.68
C PHE A 29 8.17 -3.29 2.70
N PRO A 30 6.96 -2.99 3.19
CA PRO A 30 6.46 -1.64 3.31
C PRO A 30 7.03 -0.90 4.53
N ALA A 31 6.93 0.43 4.48
CA ALA A 31 7.14 1.31 5.61
C ALA A 31 5.98 2.31 5.74
N ALA A 32 5.50 2.53 6.95
CA ALA A 32 4.48 3.53 7.23
C ALA A 32 5.07 4.94 7.08
N LEU A 33 4.32 5.85 6.48
CA LEU A 33 4.72 7.24 6.33
C LEU A 33 4.31 8.07 7.55
N ASN A 34 4.90 9.23 7.74
CA ASN A 34 4.43 10.20 8.72
C ASN A 34 3.20 11.00 8.23
N MET A 35 2.77 10.79 6.99
CA MET A 35 1.56 11.33 6.37
C MET A 35 0.46 10.29 6.38
N GLY A 36 -0.80 10.73 6.56
CA GLY A 36 -1.92 9.81 6.66
C GLY A 36 -3.27 10.50 6.77
N THR A 37 -4.21 9.82 7.39
CA THR A 37 -5.55 10.31 7.67
C THR A 37 -5.71 10.57 9.15
N TYR A 38 -6.12 11.77 9.49
CA TYR A 38 -6.56 12.19 10.82
C TYR A 38 -8.08 12.06 10.90
N LEU A 39 -8.55 11.56 12.01
CA LEU A 39 -9.98 11.42 12.29
C LEU A 39 -10.30 12.03 13.65
N THR A 40 -11.24 12.97 13.65
CA THR A 40 -11.88 13.46 14.88
C THR A 40 -13.29 12.88 14.97
N VAL A 41 -13.58 12.21 16.09
CA VAL A 41 -14.91 11.66 16.37
C VAL A 41 -15.53 12.39 17.56
N LYS A 42 -16.77 12.82 17.37
CA LYS A 42 -17.58 13.43 18.43
C LYS A 42 -19.04 12.95 18.40
N GLN A 43 -19.80 13.29 19.44
CA GLN A 43 -21.23 13.04 19.44
C GLN A 43 -21.90 13.86 18.33
N ASN A 44 -22.79 13.24 17.56
CA ASN A 44 -23.65 13.93 16.61
C ASN A 44 -24.83 14.59 17.33
N ASP A 45 -25.34 15.67 16.77
CA ASP A 45 -26.54 16.34 17.28
C ASP A 45 -27.81 15.45 17.21
N ASP A 46 -27.77 14.49 16.28
CA ASP A 46 -28.80 13.49 16.07
C ASP A 46 -28.29 12.11 16.54
N ALA A 47 -28.99 11.56 17.52
CA ALA A 47 -28.57 10.27 18.13
C ALA A 47 -28.84 9.04 17.26
N VAL A 48 -29.53 9.17 16.12
CA VAL A 48 -29.95 8.04 15.26
C VAL A 48 -29.14 7.95 13.95
N SER A 49 -28.44 9.01 13.55
CA SER A 49 -27.63 9.04 12.35
C SER A 49 -26.14 9.28 12.64
N CYS A 50 -25.28 8.83 11.72
CA CYS A 50 -23.89 9.23 11.67
C CYS A 50 -23.66 10.28 10.58
N ARG A 51 -22.75 11.22 10.85
CA ARG A 51 -22.35 12.27 9.92
C ARG A 51 -20.88 12.11 9.54
N PHE A 52 -20.58 12.18 8.23
CA PHE A 52 -19.25 12.00 7.67
C PHE A 52 -18.86 13.25 6.90
N ILE A 53 -17.75 13.86 7.29
CA ILE A 53 -17.20 15.08 6.72
C ILE A 53 -15.74 14.83 6.38
N SER A 54 -15.29 15.30 5.20
CA SER A 54 -13.89 15.29 4.81
C SER A 54 -13.44 16.70 4.43
N GLU A 55 -12.26 17.11 4.89
CA GLU A 55 -11.63 18.36 4.42
C GLU A 55 -11.08 18.25 2.99
N ASN A 56 -10.91 17.02 2.50
CA ASN A 56 -10.36 16.74 1.18
C ASN A 56 -11.45 16.58 0.10
N ASP A 57 -12.72 16.55 0.49
CA ASP A 57 -13.88 16.42 -0.40
C ASP A 57 -15.03 17.30 0.09
N SER A 58 -15.72 17.95 -0.82
CA SER A 58 -16.86 18.82 -0.47
C SER A 58 -18.14 18.05 -0.14
N ALA A 59 -18.20 16.75 -0.44
CA ALA A 59 -19.37 15.93 -0.16
C ALA A 59 -19.43 15.54 1.32
N GLU A 60 -20.57 15.86 1.94
CA GLU A 60 -20.91 15.43 3.29
C GLU A 60 -21.98 14.34 3.22
N PHE A 61 -21.84 13.32 4.06
CA PHE A 61 -22.80 12.22 4.12
C PHE A 61 -23.44 12.15 5.50
N ARG A 62 -24.77 11.98 5.53
CA ARG A 62 -25.52 11.65 6.73
C ARG A 62 -26.23 10.33 6.50
N ILE A 63 -26.09 9.38 7.42
CA ILE A 63 -26.48 8.00 7.20
C ILE A 63 -27.11 7.44 8.45
N CYS A 64 -28.30 6.85 8.27
CA CYS A 64 -28.95 6.03 9.27
C CYS A 64 -28.45 4.58 9.21
N LYS A 65 -28.68 3.82 10.27
CA LYS A 65 -28.20 2.43 10.39
C LYS A 65 -28.61 1.55 9.21
N GLU A 66 -29.81 1.73 8.68
CA GLU A 66 -30.41 0.95 7.58
C GLU A 66 -29.75 1.20 6.24
N GLU A 67 -29.02 2.32 6.11
CA GLU A 67 -28.38 2.74 4.85
C GLU A 67 -26.90 2.33 4.78
N LEU A 68 -26.31 1.81 5.88
CA LEU A 68 -24.89 1.44 5.96
C LEU A 68 -24.46 0.34 4.96
N SER A 69 -25.41 -0.44 4.45
CA SER A 69 -25.13 -1.48 3.45
C SER A 69 -25.12 -0.96 2.00
N GLN A 70 -25.44 0.32 1.77
CA GLN A 70 -25.58 0.91 0.44
C GLN A 70 -24.32 1.69 0.06
N LYS A 71 -23.65 1.25 -1.01
CA LYS A 71 -22.52 2.00 -1.60
C LYS A 71 -22.97 3.35 -2.11
N ARG A 72 -22.12 4.35 -1.95
CA ARG A 72 -22.30 5.71 -2.47
C ARG A 72 -21.42 5.99 -3.70
N ASN A 73 -20.50 5.06 -4.05
CA ASN A 73 -19.46 5.22 -5.05
C ASN A 73 -18.60 6.47 -4.81
N SER A 74 -18.21 6.67 -3.56
CA SER A 74 -17.48 7.83 -3.06
C SER A 74 -16.50 7.41 -1.96
N TRP A 75 -15.65 8.35 -1.53
CA TRP A 75 -14.66 8.13 -0.47
C TRP A 75 -15.25 7.52 0.83
N VAL A 76 -16.52 7.79 1.10
CA VAL A 76 -17.20 7.33 2.30
C VAL A 76 -17.44 5.81 2.32
N ASP A 77 -17.36 5.13 1.19
CA ASP A 77 -17.53 3.68 1.12
C ASP A 77 -16.45 2.93 1.90
N TYR A 78 -15.22 3.47 2.01
CA TYR A 78 -14.16 2.89 2.81
C TYR A 78 -14.52 2.86 4.31
N PRO A 79 -14.82 3.98 4.99
CA PRO A 79 -15.26 3.92 6.38
C PRO A 79 -16.58 3.17 6.57
N PHE A 80 -17.48 3.15 5.56
CA PHE A 80 -18.75 2.38 5.66
C PHE A 80 -18.50 0.89 5.70
N GLY A 81 -17.60 0.38 4.87
CA GLY A 81 -17.19 -1.03 4.92
C GLY A 81 -16.69 -1.42 6.32
N VAL A 82 -15.84 -0.58 6.92
CA VAL A 82 -15.32 -0.81 8.28
C VAL A 82 -16.44 -0.74 9.32
N ILE A 83 -17.33 0.25 9.24
CA ILE A 83 -18.48 0.37 10.17
C ILE A 83 -19.40 -0.86 10.06
N LYS A 84 -19.60 -1.36 8.83
CA LYS A 84 -20.38 -2.57 8.61
C LYS A 84 -19.74 -3.78 9.32
N GLU A 85 -18.41 -3.95 9.26
CA GLU A 85 -17.68 -4.99 9.95
C GLU A 85 -17.94 -4.97 11.46
N PHE A 86 -17.95 -3.78 12.09
CA PHE A 86 -18.27 -3.62 13.52
C PHE A 86 -19.75 -3.91 13.81
N THR A 87 -20.66 -3.41 12.96
CA THR A 87 -22.10 -3.59 13.13
C THR A 87 -22.51 -5.07 13.02
N ASP A 88 -21.95 -5.79 12.06
CA ASP A 88 -22.19 -7.23 11.86
C ASP A 88 -21.73 -8.07 13.06
N ARG A 89 -20.76 -7.56 13.82
CA ARG A 89 -20.28 -8.16 15.09
C ARG A 89 -21.07 -7.69 16.33
N GLY A 90 -22.17 -6.97 16.13
CA GLY A 90 -23.04 -6.51 17.19
C GLY A 90 -22.57 -5.25 17.93
N LEU A 91 -21.58 -4.56 17.40
CA LEU A 91 -21.05 -3.31 17.95
C LEU A 91 -21.71 -2.11 17.23
N PRO A 92 -22.67 -1.43 17.85
CA PRO A 92 -23.42 -0.36 17.19
C PRO A 92 -22.54 0.88 16.95
N VAL A 93 -22.71 1.49 15.78
CA VAL A 93 -22.10 2.77 15.41
C VAL A 93 -23.21 3.72 15.02
N ILE A 94 -23.70 4.49 15.99
CA ILE A 94 -24.78 5.44 15.81
C ILE A 94 -24.53 6.74 16.59
N GLY A 95 -25.13 7.83 16.13
CA GLY A 95 -25.09 9.12 16.84
C GLY A 95 -23.69 9.74 16.89
N LEU A 96 -22.85 9.46 15.92
CA LEU A 96 -21.47 9.96 15.86
C LEU A 96 -21.24 10.83 14.63
N GLN A 97 -20.39 11.85 14.79
CA GLN A 97 -19.84 12.63 13.70
C GLN A 97 -18.39 12.24 13.52
N PHE A 98 -18.03 11.87 12.28
CA PHE A 98 -16.68 11.54 11.84
C PHE A 98 -16.17 12.66 10.94
N HIS A 99 -15.07 13.29 11.34
CA HIS A 99 -14.43 14.36 10.58
C HIS A 99 -13.02 13.94 10.18
N TYR A 100 -12.82 13.71 8.88
CA TYR A 100 -11.58 13.24 8.28
C TYR A 100 -10.79 14.40 7.68
N ARG A 101 -9.46 14.35 7.85
CA ARG A 101 -8.50 15.21 7.19
C ARG A 101 -7.31 14.36 6.75
N GLY A 102 -7.02 14.33 5.46
CA GLY A 102 -5.86 13.63 4.90
C GLY A 102 -4.77 14.62 4.47
N ASP A 103 -3.51 14.28 4.72
CA ASP A 103 -2.34 14.97 4.19
C ASP A 103 -1.54 14.13 3.19
N LEU A 104 -2.03 12.93 2.86
CA LEU A 104 -1.52 12.13 1.75
C LEU A 104 -1.84 12.79 0.41
N PRO A 105 -0.87 12.85 -0.51
CA PRO A 105 -1.13 13.35 -1.86
C PRO A 105 -2.21 12.54 -2.59
N ILE A 106 -3.19 13.22 -3.15
CA ILE A 106 -4.30 12.57 -3.84
C ILE A 106 -3.79 11.83 -5.08
N GLY A 107 -4.17 10.57 -5.26
CA GLY A 107 -3.80 9.77 -6.42
C GLY A 107 -2.35 9.26 -6.44
N ALA A 108 -1.58 9.52 -5.39
CA ALA A 108 -0.18 9.10 -5.29
C ALA A 108 0.05 7.60 -5.08
N ALA A 109 -0.99 6.79 -4.89
CA ALA A 109 -0.89 5.37 -4.54
C ALA A 109 -0.11 5.08 -3.25
N LEU A 110 -0.23 5.95 -2.27
CA LEU A 110 0.36 5.82 -0.94
C LEU A 110 -0.64 5.27 0.08
N SER A 111 -1.62 4.48 -0.37
CA SER A 111 -2.63 3.76 0.43
C SER A 111 -3.52 4.68 1.27
N SER A 112 -4.10 5.71 0.64
CA SER A 112 -5.10 6.54 1.30
C SER A 112 -6.37 5.76 1.69
N SER A 113 -6.74 4.71 0.93
CA SER A 113 -7.83 3.79 1.26
C SER A 113 -7.57 3.06 2.58
N ALA A 114 -6.44 2.36 2.68
CA ALA A 114 -6.06 1.66 3.91
C ALA A 114 -5.90 2.61 5.11
N SER A 115 -5.40 3.83 4.88
CA SER A 115 -5.26 4.86 5.91
C SER A 115 -6.61 5.27 6.49
N ILE A 116 -7.63 5.57 5.65
CA ILE A 116 -8.97 5.95 6.14
C ILE A 116 -9.71 4.76 6.76
N GLU A 117 -9.50 3.54 6.26
CA GLU A 117 -10.05 2.31 6.85
C GLU A 117 -9.46 2.06 8.24
N MET A 118 -8.13 2.10 8.36
CA MET A 118 -7.44 1.81 9.62
C MET A 118 -7.72 2.87 10.70
N VAL A 119 -7.76 4.17 10.34
CA VAL A 119 -8.11 5.19 11.32
C VAL A 119 -9.54 5.02 11.83
N THR A 120 -10.46 4.59 10.96
CA THR A 120 -11.85 4.29 11.33
C THR A 120 -11.92 3.06 12.23
N ALA A 121 -11.22 1.98 11.89
CA ALA A 121 -11.19 0.74 12.67
C ALA A 121 -10.63 0.97 14.08
N VAL A 122 -9.50 1.68 14.20
CA VAL A 122 -8.89 2.02 15.50
C VAL A 122 -9.81 2.92 16.32
N ALA A 123 -10.46 3.90 15.69
CA ALA A 123 -11.42 4.77 16.37
C ALA A 123 -12.61 3.97 16.91
N LEU A 124 -13.23 3.12 16.10
CA LEU A 124 -14.37 2.30 16.52
C LEU A 124 -14.02 1.32 17.61
N ASN A 125 -12.84 0.68 17.52
CA ASN A 125 -12.33 -0.22 18.56
C ASN A 125 -12.22 0.51 19.91
N ALA A 126 -11.61 1.69 19.90
CA ALA A 126 -11.44 2.50 21.10
C ALA A 126 -12.77 3.05 21.65
N LEU A 127 -13.73 3.43 20.79
CA LEU A 127 -15.02 3.98 21.18
C LEU A 127 -15.95 2.94 21.79
N ASN A 128 -15.91 1.71 21.29
CA ASN A 128 -16.71 0.59 21.78
C ASN A 128 -16.04 -0.15 22.95
N ASN A 129 -14.82 0.25 23.37
CA ASN A 129 -13.98 -0.52 24.29
C ASN A 129 -13.85 -1.99 23.84
N SER A 130 -13.74 -2.20 22.52
CA SER A 130 -13.71 -3.52 21.91
C SER A 130 -12.34 -4.19 22.12
N PRO A 131 -12.29 -5.51 22.26
CA PRO A 131 -11.05 -6.22 22.56
C PRO A 131 -10.27 -6.63 21.31
N PHE A 132 -10.57 -6.05 20.12
CA PHE A 132 -9.91 -6.46 18.91
C PHE A 132 -8.43 -6.08 18.91
N THR A 133 -7.59 -7.04 18.58
CA THR A 133 -6.16 -6.84 18.33
C THR A 133 -5.94 -6.02 17.07
N MET A 134 -4.75 -5.43 16.91
CA MET A 134 -4.40 -4.71 15.69
C MET A 134 -4.51 -5.61 14.45
N LEU A 135 -4.15 -6.89 14.54
CA LEU A 135 -4.26 -7.82 13.42
C LEU A 135 -5.72 -8.05 13.02
N GLU A 136 -6.63 -8.21 13.97
CA GLU A 136 -8.06 -8.32 13.67
C GLU A 136 -8.60 -7.04 13.01
N LEU A 137 -8.16 -5.85 13.45
CA LEU A 137 -8.55 -4.58 12.82
C LEU A 137 -8.05 -4.48 11.38
N VAL A 138 -6.80 -4.91 11.12
CA VAL A 138 -6.21 -4.98 9.77
C VAL A 138 -7.02 -5.91 8.87
N GLN A 139 -7.37 -7.10 9.36
CA GLN A 139 -8.18 -8.06 8.61
C GLN A 139 -9.60 -7.55 8.34
N MET A 140 -10.22 -6.88 9.32
CA MET A 140 -11.54 -6.24 9.13
C MET A 140 -11.48 -5.12 8.09
N ALA A 141 -10.42 -4.30 8.09
CA ALA A 141 -10.23 -3.24 7.11
C ALA A 141 -10.02 -3.80 5.69
N GLN A 142 -9.17 -4.83 5.53
CA GLN A 142 -8.99 -5.52 4.25
C GLN A 142 -10.29 -6.16 3.74
N HIS A 143 -11.05 -6.82 4.63
CA HIS A 143 -12.33 -7.42 4.28
C HIS A 143 -13.35 -6.35 3.84
N ALA A 144 -13.37 -5.20 4.51
CA ALA A 144 -14.19 -4.06 4.11
C ALA A 144 -13.83 -3.56 2.70
N GLU A 145 -12.54 -3.44 2.36
CA GLU A 145 -12.12 -3.02 1.03
C GLU A 145 -12.47 -4.07 -0.04
N ASN A 146 -12.26 -5.36 0.25
CA ASN A 146 -12.55 -6.43 -0.70
C ASN A 146 -14.05 -6.64 -0.93
N ASP A 147 -14.83 -6.78 0.12
CA ASP A 147 -16.22 -7.23 0.03
C ASP A 147 -17.20 -6.06 -0.10
N PHE A 148 -16.93 -4.95 0.60
CA PHE A 148 -17.82 -3.80 0.54
C PHE A 148 -17.42 -2.82 -0.57
N VAL A 149 -16.15 -2.41 -0.65
CA VAL A 149 -15.70 -1.50 -1.72
C VAL A 149 -15.56 -2.25 -3.05
N GLY A 150 -15.18 -3.53 -3.01
CA GLY A 150 -15.07 -4.40 -4.19
C GLY A 150 -13.69 -4.35 -4.86
N MET A 151 -12.69 -3.93 -4.11
CA MET A 151 -11.28 -3.90 -4.54
C MET A 151 -10.58 -5.14 -3.99
N ASN A 152 -10.22 -6.09 -4.84
CA ASN A 152 -9.58 -7.34 -4.42
C ASN A 152 -8.10 -7.14 -4.03
N CYS A 153 -7.83 -6.30 -3.03
CA CYS A 153 -6.46 -6.04 -2.55
C CYS A 153 -5.89 -7.18 -1.70
N GLY A 154 -4.54 -7.23 -1.58
CA GLY A 154 -3.85 -8.01 -0.55
C GLY A 154 -3.89 -7.30 0.81
N ILE A 155 -3.18 -7.84 1.80
CA ILE A 155 -3.22 -7.33 3.17
C ILE A 155 -2.18 -6.24 3.46
N MET A 156 -1.21 -6.03 2.56
CA MET A 156 -0.01 -5.21 2.77
C MET A 156 -0.33 -3.80 3.25
N ASP A 157 -1.31 -3.14 2.64
CA ASP A 157 -1.59 -1.72 2.84
C ASP A 157 -2.16 -1.46 4.23
N GLN A 158 -3.18 -2.21 4.63
CA GLN A 158 -3.78 -2.12 5.95
C GLN A 158 -2.80 -2.58 7.03
N PHE A 159 -1.98 -3.62 6.73
CA PHE A 159 -0.97 -4.10 7.66
C PHE A 159 0.10 -3.03 7.93
N ALA A 160 0.62 -2.41 6.89
CA ALA A 160 1.61 -1.35 7.03
C ALA A 160 1.06 -0.14 7.80
N SER A 161 -0.19 0.25 7.50
CA SER A 161 -0.88 1.32 8.22
C SER A 161 -1.12 0.99 9.70
N GLY A 162 -1.46 -0.26 10.03
CA GLY A 162 -1.72 -0.70 11.40
C GLY A 162 -0.45 -0.89 12.23
N PHE A 163 0.53 -1.60 11.68
CA PHE A 163 1.74 -2.06 12.40
C PHE A 163 2.98 -1.19 12.18
N GLY A 164 2.86 -0.06 11.49
CA GLY A 164 3.97 0.86 11.27
C GLY A 164 4.73 1.19 12.56
N LYS A 165 6.04 1.32 12.45
CA LYS A 165 6.91 1.75 13.54
C LYS A 165 7.91 2.76 13.01
N LYS A 166 8.07 3.86 13.74
CA LYS A 166 9.01 4.91 13.37
C LYS A 166 10.39 4.35 13.07
N ASP A 167 10.96 4.83 11.96
CA ASP A 167 12.29 4.46 11.47
C ASP A 167 12.48 2.96 11.19
N CYS A 168 11.39 2.22 10.94
CA CYS A 168 11.42 0.81 10.59
C CYS A 168 10.57 0.51 9.35
N ALA A 169 11.05 -0.41 8.52
CA ALA A 169 10.21 -1.11 7.55
C ALA A 169 9.65 -2.41 8.17
N ILE A 170 8.63 -2.98 7.55
CA ILE A 170 7.97 -4.20 8.00
C ILE A 170 8.30 -5.30 6.98
N ALA A 171 9.07 -6.31 7.39
CA ALA A 171 9.17 -7.55 6.61
C ALA A 171 7.99 -8.44 7.00
N LEU A 172 6.99 -8.53 6.13
CA LEU A 172 5.75 -9.28 6.36
C LEU A 172 5.67 -10.46 5.40
N ASP A 173 5.44 -11.64 5.94
CA ASP A 173 5.01 -12.82 5.18
C ASP A 173 3.48 -12.81 5.08
N CYS A 174 2.96 -12.56 3.89
CA CYS A 174 1.51 -12.46 3.69
C CYS A 174 0.77 -13.81 3.70
N ASN A 175 1.50 -14.92 3.70
CA ASN A 175 0.92 -16.25 3.83
C ASN A 175 0.68 -16.64 5.31
N THR A 176 1.66 -16.34 6.18
CA THR A 176 1.61 -16.71 7.61
C THR A 176 1.21 -15.54 8.52
N LEU A 177 1.28 -14.32 8.02
CA LEU A 177 1.13 -13.04 8.75
C LEU A 177 2.21 -12.85 9.84
N GLU A 178 3.28 -13.63 9.80
CA GLU A 178 4.47 -13.38 10.60
C GLU A 178 5.21 -12.16 10.06
N PHE A 179 5.70 -11.32 10.96
CA PHE A 179 6.40 -10.10 10.56
C PHE A 179 7.49 -9.70 11.54
N GLU A 180 8.40 -8.90 11.05
CA GLU A 180 9.41 -8.23 11.88
C GLU A 180 9.59 -6.76 11.47
N HIS A 181 9.90 -5.92 12.47
CA HIS A 181 10.33 -4.55 12.21
C HIS A 181 11.84 -4.53 11.94
N VAL A 182 12.22 -4.09 10.75
CA VAL A 182 13.61 -3.95 10.33
C VAL A 182 14.00 -2.49 10.39
N PRO A 183 14.96 -2.09 11.26
CA PRO A 183 15.42 -0.71 11.35
C PRO A 183 15.98 -0.18 10.03
N LEU A 184 15.59 1.03 9.67
CA LEU A 184 16.09 1.76 8.50
C LEU A 184 17.23 2.70 8.93
N GLU A 185 18.44 2.14 9.03
CA GLU A 185 19.65 2.93 9.35
C GLU A 185 20.14 3.67 8.10
N MET A 186 19.55 4.82 7.81
CA MET A 186 19.70 5.53 6.54
C MET A 186 21.10 6.12 6.28
N ARG A 187 21.91 6.38 7.30
CA ARG A 187 23.35 6.79 7.20
C ARG A 187 23.64 7.84 6.11
N GLY A 188 22.88 8.93 6.06
CA GLY A 188 23.02 9.97 5.03
C GLY A 188 22.32 9.66 3.71
N LEU A 189 21.40 8.69 3.69
CA LEU A 189 20.51 8.39 2.58
C LEU A 189 19.08 8.85 2.91
N LYS A 190 18.28 9.03 1.87
CA LYS A 190 16.85 9.35 1.97
C LYS A 190 16.06 8.52 0.96
N PHE A 191 14.82 8.22 1.30
CA PHE A 191 13.84 7.80 0.31
C PHE A 191 13.11 9.02 -0.23
N VAL A 192 13.11 9.16 -1.56
CA VAL A 192 12.33 10.18 -2.27
C VAL A 192 11.25 9.50 -3.07
N ILE A 193 10.01 9.91 -2.84
CA ILE A 193 8.84 9.47 -3.58
C ILE A 193 8.58 10.49 -4.68
N ALA A 194 8.42 10.05 -5.93
CA ALA A 194 8.03 10.91 -7.05
C ALA A 194 6.69 10.46 -7.62
N ASN A 195 5.67 11.31 -7.53
CA ASN A 195 4.33 11.07 -8.11
C ASN A 195 4.30 11.54 -9.55
N THR A 196 3.92 10.65 -10.46
CA THR A 196 3.77 10.95 -11.89
C THR A 196 2.66 11.96 -12.19
N ASN A 197 1.69 12.14 -11.30
CA ASN A 197 0.45 12.89 -11.55
C ASN A 197 -0.29 12.45 -12.82
N LYS A 198 0.01 11.26 -13.33
CA LYS A 198 -0.73 10.64 -14.41
C LYS A 198 -2.12 10.23 -13.92
N LYS A 199 -3.16 10.71 -14.61
CA LYS A 199 -4.52 10.23 -14.33
C LYS A 199 -4.62 8.73 -14.61
N ARG A 200 -5.04 7.96 -13.62
CA ARG A 200 -5.24 6.52 -13.73
C ARG A 200 -6.54 6.24 -14.47
N GLY A 201 -6.44 5.52 -15.57
CA GLY A 201 -7.58 4.91 -16.24
C GLY A 201 -7.94 3.58 -15.56
N LEU A 202 -8.54 2.66 -16.22
CA LEU A 202 -9.06 1.34 -15.77
C LEU A 202 -8.07 0.48 -14.93
N VAL A 203 -7.54 1.04 -13.84
CA VAL A 203 -6.53 0.40 -12.97
C VAL A 203 -7.11 -0.85 -12.32
N ASP A 204 -8.35 -0.77 -11.82
CA ASP A 204 -8.99 -1.85 -11.08
C ASP A 204 -9.16 -3.09 -11.95
N SER A 205 -9.55 -2.92 -13.22
CA SER A 205 -9.70 -4.04 -14.15
C SER A 205 -8.35 -4.67 -14.51
N ALA A 206 -7.30 -3.84 -14.72
CA ALA A 206 -5.96 -4.33 -15.02
C ALA A 206 -5.33 -5.04 -13.81
N TYR A 207 -5.52 -4.50 -12.60
CA TYR A 207 -5.09 -5.13 -11.35
C TYR A 207 -5.74 -6.51 -11.16
N ASN A 208 -7.07 -6.57 -11.27
CA ASN A 208 -7.81 -7.83 -11.15
C ASN A 208 -7.40 -8.86 -12.23
N GLN A 209 -7.07 -8.40 -13.44
CA GLN A 209 -6.51 -9.25 -14.47
C GLN A 209 -5.18 -9.87 -14.06
N ARG A 210 -4.24 -9.09 -13.49
CA ARG A 210 -2.94 -9.61 -13.01
C ARG A 210 -3.14 -10.68 -11.95
N ARG A 211 -4.07 -10.45 -11.01
CA ARG A 211 -4.43 -11.43 -9.98
C ARG A 211 -4.99 -12.72 -10.59
N SER A 212 -5.89 -12.60 -11.56
CA SER A 212 -6.46 -13.75 -12.27
C SER A 212 -5.38 -14.54 -13.03
N GLU A 213 -4.45 -13.87 -13.70
CA GLU A 213 -3.32 -14.50 -14.41
C GLU A 213 -2.40 -15.27 -13.44
N CYS A 214 -2.15 -14.74 -12.24
CA CYS A 214 -1.42 -15.45 -11.18
C CYS A 214 -2.17 -16.68 -10.66
N GLN A 215 -3.48 -16.56 -10.45
CA GLN A 215 -4.31 -17.68 -10.01
C GLN A 215 -4.30 -18.81 -11.04
N GLN A 216 -4.43 -18.50 -12.32
CA GLN A 216 -4.30 -19.49 -13.40
C GLN A 216 -2.94 -20.20 -13.40
N ALA A 217 -1.85 -19.42 -13.15
CA ALA A 217 -0.53 -20.01 -13.03
C ALA A 217 -0.44 -20.99 -11.86
N LEU A 218 -0.98 -20.62 -10.70
CA LEU A 218 -1.01 -21.47 -9.51
C LEU A 218 -1.77 -22.78 -9.77
N GLU A 219 -2.94 -22.72 -10.39
CA GLU A 219 -3.75 -23.89 -10.71
C GLU A 219 -3.03 -24.87 -11.63
N ILE A 220 -2.26 -24.39 -12.60
CA ILE A 220 -1.43 -25.23 -13.47
C ILE A 220 -0.27 -25.84 -12.68
N ILE A 221 0.44 -25.04 -11.88
CA ILE A 221 1.61 -25.47 -11.10
C ILE A 221 1.22 -26.52 -10.06
N GLN A 222 0.07 -26.40 -9.43
CA GLN A 222 -0.47 -27.35 -8.44
C GLN A 222 -0.68 -28.77 -8.99
N GLN A 223 -0.80 -28.93 -10.31
CA GLN A 223 -0.85 -30.26 -10.94
C GLN A 223 0.50 -30.97 -10.94
N HIS A 224 1.60 -30.26 -10.64
CA HIS A 224 2.96 -30.78 -10.73
C HIS A 224 3.72 -30.70 -9.40
N ILE A 225 3.48 -29.66 -8.59
CA ILE A 225 4.12 -29.44 -7.29
C ILE A 225 3.05 -29.05 -6.27
N PRO A 226 2.99 -29.68 -5.08
CA PRO A 226 2.04 -29.31 -4.02
C PRO A 226 2.48 -28.00 -3.33
N VAL A 227 1.88 -26.88 -3.74
CA VAL A 227 2.06 -25.55 -3.16
C VAL A 227 0.71 -24.86 -3.02
N ASP A 228 0.55 -24.03 -2.00
CA ASP A 228 -0.69 -23.29 -1.74
C ASP A 228 -0.69 -21.90 -2.42
N CYS A 229 0.49 -21.35 -2.69
CA CYS A 229 0.65 -20.07 -3.35
C CYS A 229 1.96 -20.01 -4.18
N LEU A 230 2.05 -19.06 -5.13
CA LEU A 230 3.20 -18.94 -6.03
C LEU A 230 4.50 -18.66 -5.28
N CYS A 231 4.44 -17.85 -4.24
CA CYS A 231 5.62 -17.41 -3.50
C CYS A 231 6.20 -18.47 -2.54
N GLN A 232 5.57 -19.65 -2.41
CA GLN A 232 6.18 -20.81 -1.76
C GLN A 232 7.28 -21.43 -2.62
N LEU A 233 7.27 -21.18 -3.94
CA LEU A 233 8.29 -21.69 -4.84
C LEU A 233 9.60 -20.89 -4.72
N SER A 234 10.73 -21.60 -4.76
CA SER A 234 12.01 -21.01 -5.13
C SER A 234 12.10 -20.87 -6.65
N MET A 235 12.96 -19.98 -7.16
CA MET A 235 13.20 -19.90 -8.61
C MET A 235 13.65 -21.24 -9.21
N LYS A 236 14.45 -22.01 -8.47
CA LYS A 236 14.89 -23.35 -8.90
C LYS A 236 13.70 -24.32 -9.08
N GLN A 237 12.72 -24.30 -8.19
CA GLN A 237 11.50 -25.11 -8.32
C GLN A 237 10.62 -24.57 -9.45
N PHE A 238 10.47 -23.24 -9.54
CA PHE A 238 9.72 -22.60 -10.62
C PHE A 238 10.24 -23.00 -12.01
N ASP A 239 11.56 -22.99 -12.21
CA ASP A 239 12.18 -23.38 -13.49
C ASP A 239 11.81 -24.81 -13.93
N THR A 240 11.53 -25.73 -12.99
CA THR A 240 11.10 -27.10 -13.32
C THR A 240 9.67 -27.19 -13.84
N VAL A 241 8.79 -26.22 -13.48
CA VAL A 241 7.38 -26.19 -13.87
C VAL A 241 7.05 -25.06 -14.86
N ALA A 242 7.97 -24.16 -15.11
CA ALA A 242 7.81 -23.03 -16.02
C ALA A 242 7.44 -23.46 -17.44
N THR A 243 7.86 -24.67 -17.87
CA THR A 243 7.56 -25.24 -19.18
C THR A 243 6.07 -25.55 -19.40
N TYR A 244 5.28 -25.65 -18.32
CA TYR A 244 3.83 -25.87 -18.41
C TYR A 244 3.05 -24.56 -18.53
N LEU A 245 3.71 -23.42 -18.32
CA LEU A 245 3.13 -22.09 -18.39
C LEU A 245 3.47 -21.40 -19.72
N THR A 246 2.60 -20.56 -20.23
CA THR A 246 2.84 -19.82 -21.47
C THR A 246 2.35 -18.37 -21.36
N GLY A 247 2.87 -17.50 -22.24
CA GLY A 247 2.40 -16.11 -22.36
C GLY A 247 2.43 -15.33 -21.06
N ASN A 248 1.35 -14.60 -20.79
CA ASN A 248 1.25 -13.74 -19.62
C ASN A 248 1.26 -14.53 -18.30
N VAL A 249 0.63 -15.70 -18.27
CA VAL A 249 0.58 -16.55 -17.07
C VAL A 249 2.00 -16.94 -16.61
N LEU A 250 2.89 -17.29 -17.54
CA LEU A 250 4.30 -17.55 -17.25
C LEU A 250 5.02 -16.32 -16.71
N LYS A 251 4.80 -15.17 -17.34
CA LYS A 251 5.44 -13.91 -16.94
C LYS A 251 5.03 -13.50 -15.52
N ARG A 252 3.72 -13.52 -15.20
CA ARG A 252 3.20 -13.12 -13.87
C ARG A 252 3.75 -14.02 -12.78
N ALA A 253 3.72 -15.33 -12.99
CA ALA A 253 4.27 -16.29 -12.03
C ALA A 253 5.78 -16.10 -11.82
N ARG A 254 6.54 -15.87 -12.89
CA ARG A 254 7.98 -15.59 -12.81
C ARG A 254 8.25 -14.36 -11.96
N HIS A 255 7.52 -13.27 -12.18
CA HIS A 255 7.65 -12.07 -11.35
C HIS A 255 7.38 -12.38 -9.88
N ALA A 256 6.22 -13.01 -9.56
CA ALA A 256 5.83 -13.27 -8.18
C ALA A 256 6.90 -14.08 -7.41
N VAL A 257 7.43 -15.15 -8.03
CA VAL A 257 8.48 -15.98 -7.42
C VAL A 257 9.79 -15.22 -7.28
N ARG A 258 10.21 -14.50 -8.33
CA ARG A 258 11.47 -13.72 -8.33
C ARG A 258 11.41 -12.56 -7.34
N GLU A 259 10.30 -11.83 -7.32
CA GLU A 259 10.14 -10.69 -6.41
C GLU A 259 10.14 -11.12 -4.95
N ASN A 260 9.56 -12.29 -4.64
CA ASN A 260 9.61 -12.86 -3.30
C ASN A 260 11.05 -13.20 -2.86
N GLU A 261 11.91 -13.69 -3.76
CA GLU A 261 13.35 -13.88 -3.47
C GLU A 261 14.05 -12.53 -3.30
N ASN A 262 13.76 -11.55 -4.18
CA ASN A 262 14.33 -10.20 -4.07
C ASN A 262 14.02 -9.57 -2.71
N VAL A 263 12.80 -9.74 -2.16
CA VAL A 263 12.45 -9.23 -0.83
C VAL A 263 13.30 -9.88 0.26
N ARG A 264 13.50 -11.21 0.24
CA ARG A 264 14.36 -11.91 1.23
C ARG A 264 15.79 -11.38 1.20
N GLU A 265 16.34 -11.21 0.00
CA GLU A 265 17.67 -10.65 -0.16
C GLU A 265 17.74 -9.19 0.28
N ALA A 266 16.71 -8.37 -0.02
CA ALA A 266 16.63 -6.97 0.35
C ALA A 266 16.60 -6.78 1.87
N VAL A 267 15.81 -7.59 2.58
CA VAL A 267 15.78 -7.60 4.05
C VAL A 267 17.15 -7.97 4.62
N THR A 268 17.81 -8.98 4.03
CA THR A 268 19.15 -9.42 4.44
C THR A 268 20.19 -8.32 4.21
N ALA A 269 20.17 -7.69 3.03
CA ALA A 269 21.09 -6.60 2.69
C ALA A 269 20.91 -5.41 3.64
N LEU A 270 19.66 -5.02 3.91
CA LEU A 270 19.36 -3.91 4.81
C LEU A 270 19.86 -4.19 6.24
N LYS A 271 19.60 -5.38 6.78
CA LYS A 271 20.11 -5.80 8.10
C LYS A 271 21.64 -5.83 8.18
N ALA A 272 22.30 -6.11 7.08
CA ALA A 272 23.76 -6.06 6.98
C ALA A 272 24.30 -4.63 6.75
N GLY A 273 23.43 -3.63 6.55
CA GLY A 273 23.83 -2.26 6.19
C GLY A 273 24.35 -2.14 4.74
N ASP A 274 24.10 -3.13 3.88
CA ASP A 274 24.50 -3.10 2.47
C ASP A 274 23.43 -2.38 1.63
N MET A 275 23.45 -1.06 1.72
CA MET A 275 22.52 -0.18 1.02
C MET A 275 22.70 -0.21 -0.49
N VAL A 276 23.91 -0.54 -0.97
CA VAL A 276 24.20 -0.68 -2.41
C VAL A 276 23.46 -1.92 -2.97
N ARG A 277 23.59 -3.06 -2.29
CA ARG A 277 22.85 -4.27 -2.68
C ARG A 277 21.34 -4.06 -2.60
N PHE A 278 20.86 -3.40 -1.55
CA PHE A 278 19.44 -3.05 -1.42
C PHE A 278 18.95 -2.22 -2.62
N GLY A 279 19.69 -1.18 -3.01
CA GLY A 279 19.36 -0.36 -4.19
C GLY A 279 19.37 -1.14 -5.51
N GLN A 280 20.33 -2.07 -5.69
CA GLN A 280 20.35 -2.96 -6.86
C GLN A 280 19.12 -3.85 -6.93
N LEU A 281 18.63 -4.35 -5.80
CA LEU A 281 17.41 -5.17 -5.73
C LEU A 281 16.16 -4.33 -6.05
N MET A 282 16.11 -3.07 -5.62
CA MET A 282 15.06 -2.14 -6.05
C MET A 282 15.03 -1.99 -7.58
N ASN A 283 16.19 -1.81 -8.22
CA ASN A 283 16.28 -1.69 -9.67
C ASN A 283 15.85 -2.99 -10.37
N ALA A 284 16.28 -4.15 -9.87
CA ALA A 284 15.88 -5.46 -10.40
C ALA A 284 14.36 -5.69 -10.29
N SER A 285 13.76 -5.29 -9.17
CA SER A 285 12.32 -5.31 -8.97
C SER A 285 11.58 -4.44 -10.00
N HIS A 286 12.05 -3.21 -10.25
CA HIS A 286 11.44 -2.35 -11.28
C HIS A 286 11.45 -3.01 -12.66
N ALA A 287 12.56 -3.64 -13.04
CA ALA A 287 12.69 -4.32 -14.32
C ALA A 287 11.66 -5.46 -14.48
N THR A 288 11.46 -6.28 -13.44
CA THR A 288 10.46 -7.37 -13.52
C THR A 288 9.02 -6.86 -13.47
N LEU A 289 8.76 -5.76 -12.76
CA LEU A 289 7.44 -5.09 -12.77
C LEU A 289 7.09 -4.55 -14.16
N ARG A 290 8.10 -4.04 -14.90
CA ARG A 290 7.94 -3.56 -16.27
C ARG A 290 7.81 -4.71 -17.27
N ASP A 291 8.74 -5.67 -17.26
CA ASP A 291 8.92 -6.64 -18.36
C ASP A 291 8.09 -7.92 -18.16
N ASP A 292 7.94 -8.38 -16.94
CA ASP A 292 7.20 -9.60 -16.61
C ASP A 292 5.80 -9.31 -16.06
N TYR A 293 5.65 -8.33 -15.15
CA TYR A 293 4.34 -8.03 -14.57
C TYR A 293 3.52 -7.04 -15.40
N GLU A 294 4.19 -6.17 -16.16
CA GLU A 294 3.59 -5.19 -17.06
C GLU A 294 2.58 -4.27 -16.35
N VAL A 295 2.98 -3.75 -15.18
CA VAL A 295 2.19 -2.81 -14.37
C VAL A 295 2.78 -1.42 -14.34
N THR A 296 3.89 -1.18 -15.04
CA THR A 296 4.45 0.14 -15.19
C THR A 296 3.75 0.93 -16.32
N CYS A 297 4.23 2.11 -16.56
CA CYS A 297 3.84 2.94 -17.70
C CYS A 297 5.02 3.85 -18.10
N PRO A 298 5.01 4.46 -19.29
CA PRO A 298 6.13 5.29 -19.75
C PRO A 298 6.57 6.37 -18.77
N GLU A 299 5.64 6.94 -18.01
CA GLU A 299 5.91 7.97 -17.01
C GLU A 299 6.65 7.40 -15.78
N LEU A 300 6.24 6.21 -15.29
CA LEU A 300 6.92 5.53 -14.19
C LEU A 300 8.30 5.04 -14.61
N ASP A 301 8.41 4.44 -15.81
CA ASP A 301 9.68 3.93 -16.34
C ASP A 301 10.67 5.08 -16.50
N PHE A 302 10.23 6.21 -17.04
CA PHE A 302 11.09 7.39 -17.18
C PHE A 302 11.61 7.89 -15.83
N LEU A 303 10.73 8.04 -14.82
CA LEU A 303 11.14 8.49 -13.50
C LEU A 303 12.13 7.52 -12.85
N ALA A 304 11.85 6.21 -12.90
CA ALA A 304 12.71 5.20 -12.28
C ALA A 304 14.07 5.08 -13.00
N GLU A 305 14.06 4.93 -14.33
CA GLU A 305 15.28 4.74 -15.12
C GLU A 305 16.18 5.98 -15.13
N ARG A 306 15.56 7.17 -15.17
CA ARG A 306 16.31 8.42 -15.09
C ARG A 306 16.90 8.64 -13.70
N ALA A 307 16.14 8.27 -12.66
CA ALA A 307 16.64 8.28 -11.28
C ALA A 307 17.83 7.34 -11.09
N GLN A 308 17.77 6.11 -11.61
CA GLN A 308 18.85 5.11 -11.51
C GLN A 308 20.18 5.59 -12.12
N GLN A 309 20.13 6.54 -13.05
CA GLN A 309 21.31 7.13 -13.69
C GLN A 309 21.82 8.39 -12.98
N PHE A 310 21.09 8.90 -11.97
CA PHE A 310 21.46 10.15 -11.30
C PHE A 310 22.54 9.89 -10.24
N PRO A 311 23.58 10.76 -10.14
CA PRO A 311 24.62 10.63 -9.12
C PRO A 311 24.04 10.58 -7.70
N GLY A 312 24.54 9.65 -6.88
CA GLY A 312 24.09 9.48 -5.49
C GLY A 312 22.84 8.62 -5.33
N VAL A 313 22.18 8.20 -6.40
CA VAL A 313 21.08 7.22 -6.36
C VAL A 313 21.65 5.81 -6.26
N LEU A 314 21.17 5.04 -5.31
CA LEU A 314 21.49 3.62 -5.14
C LEU A 314 20.47 2.72 -5.82
N GLY A 315 19.21 3.11 -5.85
CA GLY A 315 18.13 2.37 -6.49
C GLY A 315 16.85 3.19 -6.63
N SER A 316 16.04 2.83 -7.64
CA SER A 316 14.74 3.46 -7.88
C SER A 316 13.80 2.48 -8.56
N ARG A 317 12.53 2.48 -8.12
CA ARG A 317 11.47 1.61 -8.66
C ARG A 317 10.09 2.23 -8.50
N MET A 318 9.12 1.74 -9.28
CA MET A 318 7.73 2.04 -8.97
C MET A 318 7.34 1.44 -7.60
N THR A 319 6.32 1.99 -6.97
CA THR A 319 5.73 1.49 -5.72
C THR A 319 4.21 1.46 -5.80
N GLY A 320 3.60 0.45 -5.19
CA GLY A 320 2.14 0.24 -5.17
C GLY A 320 1.62 -0.51 -6.41
N ALA A 321 0.35 -0.30 -6.76
CA ALA A 321 -0.34 -1.05 -7.81
C ALA A 321 0.19 -0.79 -9.24
N GLY A 322 0.90 0.31 -9.47
CA GLY A 322 1.37 0.68 -10.79
C GLY A 322 0.33 1.41 -11.64
N PHE A 323 0.46 1.30 -12.97
CA PHE A 323 -0.36 1.97 -14.01
C PHE A 323 -0.38 3.51 -13.92
N GLY A 324 0.58 4.11 -13.24
CA GLY A 324 0.73 5.46 -12.77
C GLY A 324 1.04 5.47 -11.27
N GLY A 325 0.89 6.62 -10.59
CA GLY A 325 1.25 6.77 -9.18
C GLY A 325 2.73 7.07 -9.01
N CYS A 326 3.43 6.40 -8.10
CA CYS A 326 4.74 6.84 -7.65
C CYS A 326 5.89 5.88 -7.98
N THR A 327 7.08 6.48 -8.02
CA THR A 327 8.34 5.78 -7.80
C THR A 327 8.87 6.06 -6.39
N VAL A 328 9.69 5.16 -5.86
CA VAL A 328 10.50 5.34 -4.66
C VAL A 328 11.96 5.21 -5.01
N THR A 329 12.77 6.19 -4.61
CA THR A 329 14.20 6.30 -4.93
C THR A 329 15.01 6.40 -3.65
N LEU A 330 16.04 5.57 -3.51
CA LEU A 330 17.03 5.64 -2.45
C LEU A 330 18.22 6.46 -2.94
N ILE A 331 18.48 7.59 -2.28
CA ILE A 331 19.47 8.59 -2.74
C ILE A 331 20.26 9.20 -1.58
N ALA A 332 21.48 9.65 -1.84
CA ALA A 332 22.26 10.43 -0.89
C ALA A 332 21.56 11.75 -0.53
N ASP A 333 21.52 12.07 0.77
CA ASP A 333 20.75 13.20 1.32
C ASP A 333 21.19 14.54 0.73
N ASP A 334 22.49 14.73 0.52
CA ASP A 334 23.08 15.95 -0.08
C ASP A 334 22.74 16.13 -1.57
N GLN A 335 22.24 15.08 -2.25
CA GLN A 335 21.86 15.10 -3.66
C GLN A 335 20.35 15.32 -3.89
N VAL A 336 19.53 15.27 -2.84
CA VAL A 336 18.05 15.30 -2.97
C VAL A 336 17.55 16.53 -3.72
N ASN A 337 18.04 17.73 -3.39
CA ASN A 337 17.55 18.96 -4.03
C ASN A 337 17.89 19.01 -5.53
N ALA A 338 19.14 18.69 -5.88
CA ALA A 338 19.58 18.64 -7.28
C ALA A 338 18.85 17.54 -8.09
N PHE A 339 18.57 16.39 -7.44
CA PHE A 339 17.78 15.31 -8.01
C PHE A 339 16.35 15.75 -8.35
N VAL A 340 15.65 16.34 -7.38
CA VAL A 340 14.27 16.80 -7.54
C VAL A 340 14.17 17.83 -8.67
N GLU A 341 15.06 18.82 -8.71
CA GLU A 341 15.08 19.84 -9.74
C GLU A 341 15.33 19.24 -11.14
N ASN A 342 16.38 18.41 -11.27
CA ASN A 342 16.78 17.82 -12.54
C ASN A 342 15.71 16.86 -13.08
N LEU A 343 15.26 15.92 -12.24
CA LEU A 343 14.29 14.91 -12.64
C LEU A 343 12.92 15.54 -12.94
N GLY A 344 12.49 16.50 -12.11
CA GLY A 344 11.23 17.22 -12.30
C GLY A 344 11.18 17.98 -13.61
N LYS A 345 12.25 18.71 -13.94
CA LYS A 345 12.39 19.43 -15.22
C LYS A 345 12.37 18.46 -16.41
N ALA A 346 13.18 17.40 -16.37
CA ALA A 346 13.25 16.43 -17.45
C ALA A 346 11.91 15.70 -17.67
N TYR A 347 11.17 15.45 -16.59
CA TYR A 347 9.85 14.84 -16.66
C TYR A 347 8.82 15.78 -17.29
N GLU A 348 8.78 17.05 -16.86
CA GLU A 348 7.87 18.06 -17.43
C GLU A 348 8.15 18.29 -18.91
N GLU A 349 9.43 18.38 -19.33
CA GLU A 349 9.84 18.47 -20.73
C GLU A 349 9.38 17.27 -21.56
N ARG A 350 9.39 16.07 -20.99
CA ARG A 350 9.06 14.83 -21.72
C ARG A 350 7.56 14.59 -21.85
N PHE A 351 6.78 14.88 -20.80
CA PHE A 351 5.36 14.48 -20.71
C PHE A 351 4.38 15.65 -20.62
N GLY A 352 4.86 16.87 -20.43
CA GLY A 352 4.00 18.05 -20.19
C GLY A 352 3.24 17.96 -18.86
N LEU A 353 3.66 17.05 -17.98
CA LEU A 353 3.11 16.84 -16.63
C LEU A 353 4.17 17.22 -15.60
N ARG A 354 3.76 17.81 -14.49
CA ARG A 354 4.65 18.02 -13.35
C ARG A 354 4.60 16.82 -12.43
N ALA A 355 5.76 16.30 -12.07
CA ALA A 355 5.87 15.33 -10.99
C ALA A 355 5.95 16.05 -9.64
N ASP A 356 5.31 15.51 -8.61
CA ASP A 356 5.49 15.97 -7.24
C ASP A 356 6.48 15.06 -6.51
N PHE A 357 7.31 15.66 -5.65
CA PHE A 357 8.35 14.95 -4.93
C PHE A 357 8.16 15.09 -3.43
N TYR A 358 8.34 13.99 -2.70
CA TYR A 358 8.21 13.92 -1.26
C TYR A 358 9.40 13.17 -0.67
N VAL A 359 10.09 13.76 0.30
CA VAL A 359 11.07 13.03 1.11
C VAL A 359 10.28 12.20 2.11
N ALA A 360 10.39 10.87 2.03
CA ALA A 360 9.66 9.99 2.91
C ALA A 360 10.23 10.03 4.32
N GLU A 361 9.40 10.34 5.28
CA GLU A 361 9.67 10.15 6.71
C GLU A 361 8.85 8.96 7.20
N ILE A 362 9.53 8.03 7.86
CA ILE A 362 8.92 6.79 8.33
C ILE A 362 8.33 7.01 9.72
N GLY A 363 7.02 6.81 9.82
CA GLY A 363 6.21 7.08 11.00
C GLY A 363 5.76 5.84 11.75
N ASP A 364 4.97 6.08 12.80
CA ASP A 364 4.27 5.03 13.54
C ASP A 364 2.96 4.63 12.83
N GLY A 365 2.45 3.44 13.16
CA GLY A 365 1.17 2.94 12.71
C GLY A 365 -0.04 3.65 13.32
N ALA A 366 -1.22 3.13 13.02
CA ALA A 366 -2.50 3.68 13.44
C ALA A 366 -2.65 3.73 14.96
N LYS A 367 -3.13 4.88 15.47
CA LYS A 367 -3.22 5.14 16.91
C LYS A 367 -4.25 6.19 17.27
N GLN A 368 -4.65 6.21 18.54
CA GLN A 368 -5.31 7.35 19.14
C GLN A 368 -4.24 8.40 19.50
N LEU A 369 -4.58 9.70 19.31
CA LEU A 369 -3.71 10.84 19.61
C LEU A 369 -3.96 11.41 21.00
#